data_eb614355345dee4b12c0fb0762c98c9b
#
_entry.id   eb614355345dee4b12c0fb0762c98c9b
#
_cell.length_a   1.000
_cell.length_b   1.000
_cell.length_c   1.000
_cell.angle_alpha   90.00
_cell.angle_beta   90.00
_cell.angle_gamma   90.00
#
_symmetry.space_group_name_H-M   'P 1'
#
loop_
_entity.id
_entity.type
_entity.pdbx_description
1 polymer ?
#
loop_
_entity_poly.entity_id
_entity_poly.type
_entity_poly.pdbx_seq_one_letter_code
_entity_poly.pdbx_strand_id
1 'polypeptide(L)'
;ADICFLALHGQDGEDGKIQATLDMHGVKYTGSGYLGSAIAMNKELSKIMFRANGIPTPAGIVLEKGADKYDDVGFPCVVKPCSGGSSVGTSIVRSRDEYDAALKFAFKYESHVLVEKYVKGREFTVGVLNGKAMPVIEIIPKNGWYDYKNKYQAGMTEEICPAEISVEDTDRLQRLAERVATALMIDVYFRADFLMDETDGEIYCLEANTLPGMTPTSLVPQMAREMGMSFPQLCDKIIEVSMEKYNK
;
A
#
# COMPACT_ATOMS: atom_id res chain seq x y z
N ALA A 1 19.52 -0.30 23.79
CA ALA A 1 18.09 -0.31 23.44
C ALA A 1 17.69 -1.75 23.14
N ASP A 2 16.50 -2.16 23.61
CA ASP A 2 16.04 -3.56 23.46
C ASP A 2 15.44 -3.82 22.08
N ILE A 3 14.90 -2.77 21.45
CA ILE A 3 14.34 -2.80 20.10
C ILE A 3 14.41 -1.40 19.47
N CYS A 4 14.57 -1.33 18.14
CA CYS A 4 14.51 -0.11 17.36
C CYS A 4 13.09 0.07 16.80
N PHE A 5 12.38 1.14 17.15
CA PHE A 5 11.09 1.46 16.54
C PHE A 5 11.33 2.14 15.21
N LEU A 6 10.93 1.49 14.11
CA LEU A 6 11.08 2.04 12.76
C LEU A 6 9.89 2.96 12.43
N ALA A 7 10.16 4.26 12.34
CA ALA A 7 9.21 5.29 11.91
C ALA A 7 9.74 5.98 10.64
N LEU A 8 10.11 5.17 9.65
CA LEU A 8 10.67 5.58 8.37
C LEU A 8 9.65 5.30 7.25
N HIS A 9 9.77 6.03 6.13
CA HIS A 9 8.89 5.87 4.99
C HIS A 9 9.67 5.85 3.69
N GLY A 10 9.09 5.21 2.66
CA GLY A 10 9.62 5.20 1.31
C GLY A 10 10.93 4.44 1.16
N GLN A 11 11.72 4.89 0.19
CA GLN A 11 13.01 4.28 -0.14
C GLN A 11 13.94 4.26 1.08
N ASP A 12 14.70 3.18 1.22
CA ASP A 12 15.63 2.86 2.31
C ASP A 12 14.95 2.62 3.68
N GLY A 13 13.70 3.02 3.87
CA GLY A 13 12.91 2.77 5.09
C GLY A 13 11.96 1.57 4.97
N GLU A 14 11.17 1.52 3.88
CA GLU A 14 10.14 0.48 3.65
C GLU A 14 10.54 -0.60 2.65
N ASP A 15 11.68 -0.48 1.99
CA ASP A 15 12.12 -1.36 0.89
C ASP A 15 12.97 -2.56 1.33
N GLY A 16 13.04 -2.82 2.63
CA GLY A 16 13.80 -3.95 3.20
C GLY A 16 15.27 -3.69 3.48
N LYS A 17 15.85 -2.58 3.01
CA LYS A 17 17.29 -2.32 3.18
C LYS A 17 17.68 -2.07 4.64
N ILE A 18 16.96 -1.18 5.34
CA ILE A 18 17.24 -0.92 6.76
C ILE A 18 16.96 -2.18 7.59
N GLN A 19 15.92 -2.95 7.27
CA GLN A 19 15.59 -4.20 7.94
C GLN A 19 16.74 -5.21 7.79
N ALA A 20 17.23 -5.44 6.56
CA ALA A 20 18.37 -6.33 6.31
C ALA A 20 19.64 -5.84 7.01
N THR A 21 19.88 -4.53 7.06
CA THR A 21 21.02 -3.96 7.76
C THR A 21 20.95 -4.25 9.26
N LEU A 22 19.79 -4.04 9.87
CA LEU A 22 19.59 -4.31 11.29
C LEU A 22 19.69 -5.81 11.61
N ASP A 23 19.16 -6.69 10.74
CA ASP A 23 19.28 -8.13 10.86
C ASP A 23 20.75 -8.57 10.87
N MET A 24 21.59 -8.03 9.95
CA MET A 24 23.02 -8.35 9.87
C MET A 24 23.79 -7.90 11.12
N HIS A 25 23.32 -6.89 11.81
CA HIS A 25 23.91 -6.37 13.05
C HIS A 25 23.29 -6.97 14.33
N GLY A 26 22.32 -7.88 14.20
CA GLY A 26 21.63 -8.49 15.34
C GLY A 26 20.79 -7.50 16.15
N VAL A 27 20.36 -6.41 15.50
CA VAL A 27 19.53 -5.36 16.14
C VAL A 27 18.06 -5.66 15.92
N LYS A 28 17.31 -5.83 16.99
CA LYS A 28 15.85 -6.02 16.91
C LYS A 28 15.16 -4.72 16.47
N TYR A 29 14.11 -4.85 15.67
CA TYR A 29 13.31 -3.73 15.16
C TYR A 29 11.82 -4.07 15.03
N THR A 30 10.98 -3.04 15.00
CA THR A 30 9.53 -3.17 14.84
C THR A 30 9.13 -3.35 13.37
N GLY A 31 7.97 -3.99 13.15
CA GLY A 31 7.39 -4.17 11.81
C GLY A 31 7.92 -5.40 11.09
N SER A 32 7.68 -5.44 9.79
CA SER A 32 7.99 -6.58 8.92
C SER A 32 9.48 -6.76 8.69
N GLY A 33 9.88 -7.99 8.37
CA GLY A 33 11.25 -8.32 7.96
C GLY A 33 11.59 -7.79 6.56
N TYR A 34 12.88 -7.91 6.19
CA TYR A 34 13.41 -7.37 4.93
C TYR A 34 12.70 -7.92 3.69
N LEU A 35 12.37 -9.21 3.67
CA LEU A 35 11.79 -9.86 2.49
C LEU A 35 10.37 -9.35 2.22
N GLY A 36 9.49 -9.36 3.22
CA GLY A 36 8.13 -8.84 3.08
C GLY A 36 8.12 -7.35 2.71
N SER A 37 9.00 -6.56 3.31
CA SER A 37 9.16 -5.14 2.99
C SER A 37 9.60 -4.91 1.54
N ALA A 38 10.59 -5.67 1.06
CA ALA A 38 11.07 -5.57 -0.32
C ALA A 38 10.01 -5.98 -1.36
N ILE A 39 9.28 -7.07 -1.11
CA ILE A 39 8.20 -7.52 -1.99
C ILE A 39 7.06 -6.49 -2.01
N ALA A 40 6.63 -5.99 -0.86
CA ALA A 40 5.55 -5.01 -0.76
C ALA A 40 5.87 -3.69 -1.46
N MET A 41 7.12 -3.21 -1.37
CA MET A 41 7.56 -1.97 -2.02
C MET A 41 7.54 -2.09 -3.55
N ASN A 42 7.82 -3.28 -4.09
CA ASN A 42 7.85 -3.51 -5.54
C ASN A 42 6.47 -3.95 -6.05
N LYS A 43 5.77 -3.05 -6.76
CA LYS A 43 4.41 -3.29 -7.29
C LYS A 43 4.33 -4.43 -8.30
N GLU A 44 5.38 -4.70 -9.05
CA GLU A 44 5.45 -5.86 -9.94
C GLU A 44 5.41 -7.16 -9.14
N LEU A 45 6.32 -7.29 -8.16
CA LEU A 45 6.41 -8.48 -7.32
C LEU A 45 5.15 -8.66 -6.46
N SER A 46 4.66 -7.60 -5.83
CA SER A 46 3.43 -7.69 -5.03
C SER A 46 2.23 -8.12 -5.86
N LYS A 47 2.07 -7.62 -7.09
CA LYS A 47 0.97 -8.05 -7.99
C LYS A 47 1.12 -9.49 -8.49
N ILE A 48 2.35 -9.98 -8.71
CA ILE A 48 2.60 -11.40 -8.97
C ILE A 48 2.13 -12.25 -7.80
N MET A 49 2.52 -11.86 -6.57
CA MET A 49 2.10 -12.56 -5.35
C MET A 49 0.59 -12.48 -5.12
N PHE A 50 -0.04 -11.34 -5.38
CA PHE A 50 -1.51 -11.21 -5.30
C PHE A 50 -2.20 -12.19 -6.23
N ARG A 51 -1.83 -12.23 -7.51
CA ARG A 51 -2.42 -13.15 -8.49
C ARG A 51 -2.20 -14.61 -8.11
N ALA A 52 -0.99 -14.97 -7.68
CA ALA A 52 -0.66 -16.34 -7.25
C ALA A 52 -1.47 -16.81 -6.04
N ASN A 53 -1.94 -15.87 -5.21
CA ASN A 53 -2.76 -16.14 -4.01
C ASN A 53 -4.25 -15.82 -4.23
N GLY A 54 -4.70 -15.57 -5.46
CA GLY A 54 -6.10 -15.28 -5.78
C GLY A 54 -6.62 -13.98 -5.13
N ILE A 55 -5.74 -12.99 -4.91
CA ILE A 55 -6.11 -11.65 -4.46
C ILE A 55 -6.32 -10.80 -5.73
N PRO A 56 -7.53 -10.26 -5.96
CA PRO A 56 -7.78 -9.42 -7.13
C PRO A 56 -6.90 -8.17 -7.11
N THR A 57 -6.33 -7.84 -8.26
CA THR A 57 -5.53 -6.62 -8.47
C THR A 57 -5.72 -6.16 -9.92
N PRO A 58 -5.70 -4.86 -10.23
CA PRO A 58 -5.89 -4.41 -11.59
C PRO A 58 -4.93 -5.11 -12.56
N ALA A 59 -5.46 -5.59 -13.70
CA ALA A 59 -4.63 -6.20 -14.74
C ALA A 59 -3.63 -5.18 -15.28
N GLY A 60 -2.38 -5.60 -15.45
CA GLY A 60 -1.32 -4.69 -15.86
C GLY A 60 -0.10 -5.43 -16.39
N ILE A 61 0.78 -4.65 -17.01
CA ILE A 61 2.07 -5.05 -17.55
C ILE A 61 3.17 -4.16 -16.98
N VAL A 62 4.39 -4.66 -16.94
CA VAL A 62 5.57 -3.87 -16.59
C VAL A 62 6.38 -3.60 -17.84
N LEU A 63 6.79 -2.36 -18.01
CA LEU A 63 7.59 -1.89 -19.12
C LEU A 63 8.97 -1.48 -18.64
N GLU A 64 9.99 -1.85 -19.38
CA GLU A 64 11.38 -1.46 -19.11
C GLU A 64 11.78 -0.26 -19.97
N LYS A 65 12.52 0.67 -19.38
CA LYS A 65 13.02 1.87 -20.05
C LYS A 65 14.00 1.52 -21.16
N GLY A 66 13.76 2.07 -22.35
CA GLY A 66 14.62 1.87 -23.53
C GLY A 66 14.17 0.73 -24.45
N ALA A 67 13.00 0.12 -24.21
CA ALA A 67 12.40 -0.80 -25.17
C ALA A 67 12.03 -0.08 -26.47
N ASP A 68 12.14 -0.78 -27.58
CA ASP A 68 11.84 -0.21 -28.91
C ASP A 68 10.36 0.14 -29.08
N LYS A 69 9.50 -0.60 -28.40
CA LYS A 69 8.06 -0.39 -28.39
C LYS A 69 7.47 -0.69 -27.01
N TYR A 70 6.52 0.13 -26.63
CA TYR A 70 5.75 -0.07 -25.39
C TYR A 70 4.33 -0.51 -25.71
N ASP A 71 3.94 -1.64 -25.11
CA ASP A 71 2.56 -2.12 -25.12
C ASP A 71 1.71 -1.32 -24.11
N ASP A 72 0.40 -1.41 -24.26
CA ASP A 72 -0.58 -0.85 -23.34
C ASP A 72 -1.63 -1.90 -22.93
N VAL A 73 -2.46 -1.54 -21.97
CA VAL A 73 -3.57 -2.37 -21.46
C VAL A 73 -4.94 -1.84 -21.89
N GLY A 74 -4.95 -0.93 -22.86
CA GLY A 74 -6.12 -0.15 -23.26
C GLY A 74 -6.32 1.08 -22.37
N PHE A 75 -7.27 1.94 -22.75
CA PHE A 75 -7.56 3.20 -22.07
C PHE A 75 -8.98 3.21 -21.49
N PRO A 76 -9.20 3.84 -20.33
CA PRO A 76 -8.18 4.51 -19.49
C PRO A 76 -7.25 3.52 -18.77
N CYS A 77 -6.00 3.96 -18.51
CA CYS A 77 -5.03 3.19 -17.75
C CYS A 77 -4.28 4.09 -16.74
N VAL A 78 -3.57 3.45 -15.81
CA VAL A 78 -2.69 4.12 -14.86
C VAL A 78 -1.24 3.75 -15.18
N VAL A 79 -0.38 4.76 -15.33
CA VAL A 79 1.06 4.62 -15.54
C VAL A 79 1.77 5.09 -14.27
N LYS A 80 2.61 4.22 -13.67
CA LYS A 80 3.30 4.55 -12.42
C LYS A 80 4.62 3.79 -12.28
N PRO A 81 5.62 4.33 -11.54
CA PRO A 81 6.82 3.58 -11.17
C PRO A 81 6.48 2.30 -10.40
N CYS A 82 7.27 1.23 -10.59
CA CYS A 82 7.06 -0.05 -9.89
C CYS A 82 7.37 0.06 -8.40
N SER A 83 8.41 0.81 -8.03
CA SER A 83 8.80 1.08 -6.65
C SER A 83 8.48 2.52 -6.27
N GLY A 84 8.42 2.80 -4.99
CA GLY A 84 8.11 4.13 -4.49
C GLY A 84 6.66 4.30 -4.08
N GLY A 85 6.37 5.45 -3.48
CA GLY A 85 5.12 5.74 -2.82
C GLY A 85 4.55 7.12 -3.17
N SER A 86 3.48 7.49 -2.47
CA SER A 86 2.87 8.83 -2.51
C SER A 86 2.45 9.29 -3.91
N SER A 87 2.12 8.37 -4.81
CA SER A 87 1.68 8.67 -6.20
C SER A 87 2.67 9.48 -7.04
N VAL A 88 3.95 9.57 -6.61
CA VAL A 88 5.00 10.26 -7.38
C VAL A 88 5.25 9.52 -8.69
N GLY A 89 5.26 10.26 -9.81
CA GLY A 89 5.43 9.65 -11.15
C GLY A 89 4.18 8.95 -11.70
N THR A 90 3.04 9.00 -10.98
CA THR A 90 1.79 8.37 -11.41
C THR A 90 0.97 9.29 -12.31
N SER A 91 0.36 8.72 -13.35
CA SER A 91 -0.54 9.41 -14.27
C SER A 91 -1.74 8.53 -14.63
N ILE A 92 -2.94 9.13 -14.63
CA ILE A 92 -4.13 8.52 -15.26
C ILE A 92 -4.13 8.96 -16.71
N VAL A 93 -4.13 7.99 -17.62
CA VAL A 93 -4.01 8.17 -19.08
C VAL A 93 -5.32 7.77 -19.72
N ARG A 94 -5.92 8.67 -20.49
CA ARG A 94 -7.22 8.45 -21.11
C ARG A 94 -7.16 8.18 -22.62
N SER A 95 -6.00 8.49 -23.23
CA SER A 95 -5.81 8.34 -24.67
C SER A 95 -4.37 7.95 -25.01
N ARG A 96 -4.17 7.48 -26.23
CA ARG A 96 -2.83 7.18 -26.75
C ARG A 96 -1.92 8.40 -26.77
N ASP A 97 -2.46 9.59 -27.01
CA ASP A 97 -1.67 10.82 -27.10
C ASP A 97 -1.06 11.22 -25.74
N GLU A 98 -1.73 10.86 -24.63
CA GLU A 98 -1.23 11.10 -23.27
C GLU A 98 -0.19 10.04 -22.85
N TYR A 99 -0.22 8.85 -23.45
CA TYR A 99 0.53 7.68 -22.99
C TYR A 99 2.04 7.86 -23.00
N ASP A 100 2.58 8.33 -24.12
CA ASP A 100 4.02 8.52 -24.29
C ASP A 100 4.57 9.58 -23.32
N ALA A 101 3.79 10.62 -23.05
CA ALA A 101 4.17 11.64 -22.08
C ALA A 101 4.16 11.09 -20.64
N ALA A 102 3.17 10.27 -20.30
CA ALA A 102 3.07 9.60 -19.00
C ALA A 102 4.23 8.61 -18.77
N LEU A 103 4.57 7.80 -19.79
CA LEU A 103 5.73 6.91 -19.72
C LEU A 103 7.03 7.69 -19.52
N LYS A 104 7.26 8.74 -20.30
CA LYS A 104 8.44 9.59 -20.15
C LYS A 104 8.52 10.22 -18.76
N PHE A 105 7.37 10.57 -18.18
CA PHE A 105 7.31 11.10 -16.83
C PHE A 105 7.65 10.05 -15.78
N ALA A 106 7.03 8.88 -15.82
CA ALA A 106 7.29 7.78 -14.90
C ALA A 106 8.74 7.27 -14.97
N PHE A 107 9.31 7.15 -16.19
CA PHE A 107 10.70 6.75 -16.40
C PHE A 107 11.75 7.76 -15.93
N LYS A 108 11.37 8.93 -15.44
CA LYS A 108 12.30 9.84 -14.73
C LYS A 108 12.62 9.33 -13.32
N TYR A 109 11.74 8.55 -12.75
CA TYR A 109 11.85 8.06 -11.37
C TYR A 109 12.41 6.65 -11.30
N GLU A 110 12.10 5.79 -12.27
CA GLU A 110 12.50 4.39 -12.24
C GLU A 110 12.63 3.82 -13.67
N SER A 111 13.43 2.74 -13.82
CA SER A 111 13.59 2.02 -15.08
C SER A 111 12.45 1.05 -15.39
N HIS A 112 11.66 0.66 -14.39
CA HIS A 112 10.51 -0.23 -14.53
C HIS A 112 9.24 0.53 -14.20
N VAL A 113 8.29 0.50 -15.11
CA VAL A 113 7.02 1.22 -15.01
C VAL A 113 5.86 0.25 -15.16
N LEU A 114 4.97 0.26 -14.18
CA LEU A 114 3.72 -0.48 -14.22
C LEU A 114 2.67 0.32 -15.00
N VAL A 115 2.06 -0.33 -15.98
CA VAL A 115 0.87 0.14 -16.68
C VAL A 115 -0.27 -0.80 -16.34
N GLU A 116 -1.33 -0.30 -15.73
CA GLU A 116 -2.46 -1.11 -15.30
C GLU A 116 -3.81 -0.51 -15.71
N LYS A 117 -4.83 -1.34 -15.83
CA LYS A 117 -6.19 -0.88 -16.10
C LYS A 117 -6.64 0.10 -15.02
N TYR A 118 -7.23 1.21 -15.45
CA TYR A 118 -7.88 2.14 -14.53
C TYR A 118 -9.16 1.50 -13.98
N VAL A 119 -9.27 1.47 -12.67
CA VAL A 119 -10.48 1.07 -11.95
C VAL A 119 -11.15 2.33 -11.44
N LYS A 120 -12.40 2.56 -11.82
CA LYS A 120 -13.21 3.66 -11.31
C LYS A 120 -14.02 3.17 -10.13
N GLY A 121 -13.83 3.76 -8.96
CA GLY A 121 -14.52 3.29 -7.77
C GLY A 121 -14.16 4.06 -6.52
N ARG A 122 -14.60 3.50 -5.39
CA ARG A 122 -14.35 4.01 -4.05
C ARG A 122 -13.01 3.48 -3.54
N GLU A 123 -12.22 4.34 -2.91
CA GLU A 123 -10.92 3.96 -2.35
C GLU A 123 -11.06 3.64 -0.85
N PHE A 124 -10.52 2.47 -0.47
CA PHE A 124 -10.53 1.98 0.90
C PHE A 124 -9.13 1.60 1.35
N THR A 125 -8.90 1.70 2.65
CA THR A 125 -7.67 1.22 3.26
C THR A 125 -7.97 0.44 4.53
N VAL A 126 -7.16 -0.60 4.76
CA VAL A 126 -7.30 -1.49 5.91
C VAL A 126 -5.93 -1.71 6.54
N GLY A 127 -5.80 -1.34 7.81
CA GLY A 127 -4.65 -1.73 8.64
C GLY A 127 -4.77 -3.19 9.05
N VAL A 128 -3.64 -3.85 9.20
CA VAL A 128 -3.56 -5.18 9.82
C VAL A 128 -2.55 -5.11 10.95
N LEU A 129 -2.92 -5.59 12.12
CA LEU A 129 -2.06 -5.66 13.31
C LEU A 129 -2.11 -7.07 13.87
N ASN A 130 -0.96 -7.70 14.03
CA ASN A 130 -0.83 -9.09 14.50
C ASN A 130 -1.73 -10.07 13.71
N GLY A 131 -1.74 -9.95 12.38
CA GLY A 131 -2.53 -10.80 11.48
C GLY A 131 -4.04 -10.55 11.53
N LYS A 132 -4.52 -9.52 12.23
CA LYS A 132 -5.93 -9.15 12.35
C LYS A 132 -6.21 -7.81 11.70
N ALA A 133 -7.21 -7.80 10.82
CA ALA A 133 -7.66 -6.58 10.18
C ALA A 133 -8.27 -5.60 11.18
N MET A 134 -7.96 -4.34 10.99
CA MET A 134 -8.49 -3.19 11.73
C MET A 134 -9.76 -2.66 11.02
N PRO A 135 -10.46 -1.67 11.61
CA PRO A 135 -11.57 -1.01 10.92
C PRO A 135 -11.18 -0.47 9.55
N VAL A 136 -12.09 -0.57 8.59
CA VAL A 136 -11.90 -0.04 7.23
C VAL A 136 -12.02 1.48 7.26
N ILE A 137 -11.14 2.17 6.56
CA ILE A 137 -11.28 3.61 6.26
C ILE A 137 -11.63 3.78 4.79
N GLU A 138 -12.63 4.61 4.49
CA GLU A 138 -12.87 5.12 3.16
C GLU A 138 -12.09 6.43 2.97
N ILE A 139 -11.43 6.55 1.81
CA ILE A 139 -10.66 7.72 1.41
C ILE A 139 -11.40 8.43 0.27
N ILE A 140 -11.88 9.64 0.53
CA ILE A 140 -12.69 10.43 -0.42
C ILE A 140 -11.91 11.69 -0.80
N PRO A 141 -11.19 11.70 -1.95
CA PRO A 141 -10.56 12.92 -2.44
C PRO A 141 -11.62 13.97 -2.82
N LYS A 142 -11.49 15.20 -2.32
CA LYS A 142 -12.43 16.29 -2.66
C LYS A 142 -12.31 16.77 -4.10
N ASN A 143 -11.13 16.57 -4.70
CA ASN A 143 -10.86 16.95 -6.09
C ASN A 143 -10.02 15.87 -6.78
N GLY A 144 -10.51 15.35 -7.91
CA GLY A 144 -9.76 14.43 -8.75
C GLY A 144 -9.60 13.03 -8.14
N TRP A 145 -8.37 12.57 -7.99
CA TRP A 145 -8.00 11.27 -7.43
C TRP A 145 -7.00 11.44 -6.28
N TYR A 146 -6.74 10.39 -5.51
CA TYR A 146 -5.87 10.44 -4.33
C TYR A 146 -4.39 10.54 -4.72
N ASP A 147 -3.99 11.68 -5.27
CA ASP A 147 -2.63 12.02 -5.67
C ASP A 147 -1.79 12.55 -4.48
N TYR A 148 -0.53 12.87 -4.74
CA TYR A 148 0.39 13.42 -3.75
C TYR A 148 -0.17 14.66 -3.05
N LYS A 149 -0.81 15.56 -3.80
CA LYS A 149 -1.37 16.80 -3.25
C LYS A 149 -2.55 16.50 -2.32
N ASN A 150 -3.45 15.61 -2.74
CA ASN A 150 -4.60 15.21 -1.94
C ASN A 150 -4.19 14.40 -0.70
N LYS A 151 -3.06 13.66 -0.74
CA LYS A 151 -2.53 12.90 0.41
C LYS A 151 -1.97 13.78 1.52
N TYR A 152 -1.31 14.89 1.19
CA TYR A 152 -0.53 15.66 2.18
C TYR A 152 -1.04 17.06 2.45
N GLN A 153 -1.95 17.60 1.64
CA GLN A 153 -2.54 18.90 1.88
C GLN A 153 -3.78 18.76 2.77
N ALA A 154 -3.74 19.32 3.96
CA ALA A 154 -4.82 19.27 4.93
C ALA A 154 -6.17 19.71 4.32
N GLY A 155 -7.21 18.91 4.55
CA GLY A 155 -8.56 19.18 4.11
C GLY A 155 -8.87 18.87 2.64
N MET A 156 -7.93 18.29 1.87
CA MET A 156 -8.15 17.88 0.48
C MET A 156 -8.75 16.48 0.35
N THR A 157 -8.72 15.70 1.42
CA THR A 157 -9.28 14.36 1.50
C THR A 157 -10.18 14.27 2.73
N GLU A 158 -11.27 13.57 2.63
CA GLU A 158 -12.11 13.12 3.74
C GLU A 158 -11.79 11.66 4.02
N GLU A 159 -11.63 11.32 5.29
CA GLU A 159 -11.31 9.99 5.77
C GLU A 159 -12.41 9.56 6.74
N ILE A 160 -13.21 8.56 6.35
CA ILE A 160 -14.33 8.06 7.15
C ILE A 160 -13.92 6.75 7.82
N CYS A 161 -13.83 6.76 9.15
CA CYS A 161 -13.47 5.59 9.97
C CYS A 161 -14.49 5.37 11.09
N PRO A 162 -15.17 4.21 11.18
CA PRO A 162 -15.22 3.17 10.17
C PRO A 162 -15.94 3.62 8.90
N ALA A 163 -15.59 3.01 7.76
CA ALA A 163 -16.20 3.33 6.47
C ALA A 163 -17.72 3.02 6.47
N GLU A 164 -18.50 3.89 5.82
CA GLU A 164 -19.95 3.73 5.67
C GLU A 164 -20.27 2.78 4.50
N ILE A 165 -20.08 1.48 4.73
CA ILE A 165 -20.34 0.39 3.77
C ILE A 165 -21.09 -0.76 4.43
N SER A 166 -21.52 -1.73 3.63
CA SER A 166 -22.20 -2.92 4.15
C SER A 166 -21.28 -3.76 5.04
N VAL A 167 -21.86 -4.55 5.95
CA VAL A 167 -21.10 -5.51 6.77
C VAL A 167 -20.38 -6.51 5.87
N GLU A 168 -21.03 -6.95 4.77
CA GLU A 168 -20.46 -7.89 3.81
C GLU A 168 -19.20 -7.30 3.13
N ASP A 169 -19.24 -6.06 2.69
CA ASP A 169 -18.09 -5.39 2.05
C ASP A 169 -16.97 -5.11 3.06
N THR A 170 -17.33 -4.76 4.29
CA THR A 170 -16.36 -4.63 5.39
C THR A 170 -15.61 -5.94 5.59
N ASP A 171 -16.33 -7.05 5.71
CA ASP A 171 -15.76 -8.39 5.86
C ASP A 171 -14.90 -8.82 4.66
N ARG A 172 -15.32 -8.47 3.44
CA ARG A 172 -14.54 -8.77 2.21
C ARG A 172 -13.20 -8.02 2.22
N LEU A 173 -13.21 -6.71 2.49
CA LEU A 173 -12.01 -5.88 2.58
C LEU A 173 -11.05 -6.38 3.67
N GLN A 174 -11.58 -6.67 4.86
CA GLN A 174 -10.78 -7.16 5.99
C GLN A 174 -10.14 -8.52 5.69
N ARG A 175 -10.90 -9.47 5.15
CA ARG A 175 -10.35 -10.77 4.73
C ARG A 175 -9.29 -10.65 3.63
N LEU A 176 -9.49 -9.74 2.67
CA LEU A 176 -8.48 -9.49 1.65
C LEU A 176 -7.20 -8.92 2.25
N ALA A 177 -7.30 -7.96 3.18
CA ALA A 177 -6.14 -7.40 3.87
C ALA A 177 -5.36 -8.46 4.67
N GLU A 178 -6.04 -9.34 5.41
CA GLU A 178 -5.39 -10.45 6.12
C GLU A 178 -4.68 -11.42 5.15
N ARG A 179 -5.28 -11.69 3.98
CA ARG A 179 -4.65 -12.52 2.93
C ARG A 179 -3.43 -11.84 2.29
N VAL A 180 -3.45 -10.50 2.16
CA VAL A 180 -2.29 -9.73 1.68
C VAL A 180 -1.08 -9.94 2.60
N ALA A 181 -1.27 -9.94 3.93
CA ALA A 181 -0.20 -10.24 4.89
C ALA A 181 0.51 -11.56 4.56
N THR A 182 -0.28 -12.62 4.40
CA THR A 182 0.25 -13.95 4.08
C THR A 182 0.92 -13.99 2.71
N ALA A 183 0.28 -13.40 1.69
CA ALA A 183 0.79 -13.41 0.32
C ALA A 183 2.14 -12.70 0.17
N LEU A 184 2.34 -11.59 0.88
CA LEU A 184 3.55 -10.78 0.82
C LEU A 184 4.56 -11.09 1.95
N MET A 185 4.27 -12.09 2.81
CA MET A 185 5.11 -12.42 3.96
C MET A 185 5.33 -11.22 4.91
N ILE A 186 4.27 -10.44 5.12
CA ILE A 186 4.29 -9.27 5.99
C ILE A 186 3.90 -9.68 7.41
N ASP A 187 4.74 -9.31 8.36
CA ASP A 187 4.53 -9.55 9.78
C ASP A 187 4.13 -8.27 10.53
N VAL A 188 3.70 -8.42 11.77
CA VAL A 188 3.47 -7.39 12.79
C VAL A 188 2.34 -6.43 12.41
N TYR A 189 2.57 -5.46 11.54
CA TYR A 189 1.56 -4.51 11.09
C TYR A 189 1.90 -3.95 9.71
N PHE A 190 0.85 -3.52 9.01
CA PHE A 190 0.94 -2.85 7.73
C PHE A 190 -0.42 -2.25 7.36
N ARG A 191 -0.50 -1.58 6.22
CA ARG A 191 -1.74 -1.07 5.64
C ARG A 191 -1.85 -1.50 4.19
N ALA A 192 -2.99 -2.05 3.80
CA ALA A 192 -3.32 -2.39 2.41
C ALA A 192 -4.33 -1.39 1.85
N ASP A 193 -4.13 -0.97 0.60
CA ASP A 193 -4.95 0.00 -0.10
C ASP A 193 -5.73 -0.71 -1.22
N PHE A 194 -7.04 -0.42 -1.33
CA PHE A 194 -8.00 -1.09 -2.21
C PHE A 194 -8.85 -0.10 -3.01
N LEU A 195 -9.27 -0.53 -4.19
CA LEU A 195 -10.38 0.10 -4.93
C LEU A 195 -11.53 -0.89 -5.03
N MET A 196 -12.75 -0.42 -4.75
CA MET A 196 -13.98 -1.14 -5.03
C MET A 196 -14.60 -0.53 -6.29
N ASP A 197 -14.66 -1.33 -7.36
CA ASP A 197 -15.21 -0.90 -8.65
C ASP A 197 -16.68 -0.51 -8.52
N GLU A 198 -17.05 0.65 -9.04
CA GLU A 198 -18.42 1.16 -8.97
C GLU A 198 -19.41 0.40 -9.86
N THR A 199 -18.91 -0.42 -10.79
CA THR A 199 -19.74 -1.11 -11.79
C THR A 199 -20.22 -2.47 -11.29
N ASP A 200 -19.30 -3.26 -10.70
CA ASP A 200 -19.58 -4.64 -10.29
C ASP A 200 -19.28 -4.93 -8.81
N GLY A 201 -18.75 -3.95 -8.07
CA GLY A 201 -18.41 -4.08 -6.66
C GLY A 201 -17.20 -5.00 -6.40
N GLU A 202 -16.39 -5.33 -7.43
CA GLU A 202 -15.16 -6.10 -7.24
C GLU A 202 -14.11 -5.25 -6.51
N ILE A 203 -13.39 -5.89 -5.58
CA ILE A 203 -12.39 -5.23 -4.75
C ILE A 203 -11.00 -5.59 -5.25
N TYR A 204 -10.24 -4.59 -5.69
CA TYR A 204 -8.89 -4.72 -6.20
C TYR A 204 -7.86 -4.20 -5.19
N CYS A 205 -6.88 -5.02 -4.80
CA CYS A 205 -5.75 -4.59 -4.00
C CYS A 205 -4.74 -3.82 -4.88
N LEU A 206 -4.38 -2.62 -4.45
CA LEU A 206 -3.44 -1.75 -5.16
C LEU A 206 -2.01 -1.96 -4.70
N GLU A 207 -1.79 -1.86 -3.39
CA GLU A 207 -0.48 -1.94 -2.74
C GLU A 207 -0.60 -2.25 -1.24
N ALA A 208 0.54 -2.58 -0.62
CA ALA A 208 0.69 -2.72 0.82
C ALA A 208 1.85 -1.86 1.31
N ASN A 209 1.64 -1.16 2.43
CA ASN A 209 2.62 -0.27 3.05
C ASN A 209 3.08 -0.87 4.37
N THR A 210 4.34 -1.29 4.48
CA THR A 210 4.86 -2.02 5.64
C THR A 210 5.27 -1.15 6.81
N LEU A 211 5.52 0.15 6.58
CA LEU A 211 5.71 1.17 7.62
C LEU A 211 4.75 2.34 7.37
N PRO A 212 3.43 2.14 7.57
CA PRO A 212 2.46 3.20 7.38
C PRO A 212 2.70 4.36 8.36
N GLY A 213 2.20 5.54 8.01
CA GLY A 213 2.32 6.74 8.81
C GLY A 213 1.85 6.54 10.26
N MET A 214 2.63 7.11 11.20
CA MET A 214 2.42 7.00 12.65
C MET A 214 2.31 8.38 13.29
N THR A 215 1.65 9.33 12.62
CA THR A 215 1.26 10.63 13.20
C THR A 215 -0.17 10.57 13.76
N PRO A 216 -0.60 11.51 14.60
CA PRO A 216 -1.97 11.52 15.13
C PRO A 216 -3.08 11.54 14.07
N THR A 217 -2.77 12.02 12.87
CA THR A 217 -3.69 12.08 11.72
C THR A 217 -3.49 10.97 10.70
N SER A 218 -2.54 10.06 10.95
CA SER A 218 -2.30 8.92 10.05
C SER A 218 -3.39 7.86 10.19
N LEU A 219 -3.63 7.11 9.11
CA LEU A 219 -4.76 6.18 8.96
C LEU A 219 -4.72 5.03 10.00
N VAL A 220 -3.56 4.40 10.22
CA VAL A 220 -3.46 3.30 11.20
C VAL A 220 -3.73 3.76 12.63
N PRO A 221 -3.20 4.89 13.13
CA PRO A 221 -3.62 5.46 14.40
C PRO A 221 -5.12 5.81 14.51
N GLN A 222 -5.75 6.23 13.39
CA GLN A 222 -7.20 6.45 13.37
C GLN A 222 -7.97 5.13 13.56
N MET A 223 -7.60 4.08 12.81
CA MET A 223 -8.19 2.74 12.97
C MET A 223 -8.03 2.20 14.39
N ALA A 224 -6.84 2.37 14.99
CA ALA A 224 -6.58 1.95 16.37
C ALA A 224 -7.50 2.68 17.38
N ARG A 225 -7.76 3.96 17.16
CA ARG A 225 -8.66 4.77 18.00
C ARG A 225 -10.09 4.24 17.96
N GLU A 226 -10.58 3.83 16.78
CA GLU A 226 -11.90 3.21 16.63
C GLU A 226 -11.99 1.85 17.35
N MET A 227 -10.86 1.17 17.54
CA MET A 227 -10.76 -0.04 18.37
C MET A 227 -10.65 0.27 19.87
N GLY A 228 -10.71 1.54 20.29
CA GLY A 228 -10.52 1.96 21.67
C GLY A 228 -9.05 2.00 22.13
N MET A 229 -8.11 1.93 21.20
CA MET A 229 -6.66 1.91 21.50
C MET A 229 -6.07 3.31 21.33
N SER A 230 -5.45 3.85 22.39
CA SER A 230 -4.71 5.10 22.30
C SER A 230 -3.42 4.94 21.48
N PHE A 231 -2.85 6.05 21.02
CA PHE A 231 -1.59 6.01 20.25
C PHE A 231 -0.43 5.36 21.03
N PRO A 232 -0.18 5.64 22.32
CA PRO A 232 0.82 4.90 23.09
C PRO A 232 0.55 3.39 23.13
N GLN A 233 -0.71 2.97 23.35
CA GLN A 233 -1.08 1.55 23.36
C GLN A 233 -0.85 0.88 22.02
N LEU A 234 -1.09 1.59 20.91
CA LEU A 234 -0.75 1.09 19.56
C LEU A 234 0.77 0.89 19.42
N CYS A 235 1.58 1.85 19.84
CA CYS A 235 3.04 1.73 19.81
C CYS A 235 3.52 0.55 20.67
N ASP A 236 3.02 0.42 21.89
CA ASP A 236 3.34 -0.69 22.78
C ASP A 236 2.95 -2.03 22.17
N LYS A 237 1.76 -2.11 21.52
CA LYS A 237 1.31 -3.34 20.85
C LYS A 237 2.17 -3.71 19.65
N ILE A 238 2.59 -2.72 18.86
CA ILE A 238 3.53 -2.94 17.74
C ILE A 238 4.87 -3.48 18.27
N ILE A 239 5.39 -2.92 19.39
CA ILE A 239 6.62 -3.40 20.02
C ILE A 239 6.45 -4.84 20.52
N GLU A 240 5.38 -5.13 21.26
CA GLU A 240 5.07 -6.46 21.79
C GLU A 240 5.05 -7.51 20.67
N VAL A 241 4.23 -7.28 19.62
CA VAL A 241 4.12 -8.21 18.49
C VAL A 241 5.45 -8.34 17.73
N SER A 242 6.21 -7.24 17.61
CA SER A 242 7.52 -7.29 16.97
C SER A 242 8.52 -8.14 17.76
N MET A 243 8.45 -8.12 19.07
CA MET A 243 9.33 -8.94 19.93
C MET A 243 9.04 -10.43 19.79
N GLU A 244 7.81 -10.83 19.46
CA GLU A 244 7.46 -12.23 19.21
C GLU A 244 8.25 -12.85 18.04
N LYS A 245 8.62 -12.04 17.03
CA LYS A 245 9.48 -12.51 15.92
C LYS A 245 10.81 -13.09 16.38
N TYR A 246 11.35 -12.53 17.46
CA TYR A 246 12.70 -12.85 17.96
C TYR A 246 12.70 -13.95 19.03
N ASN A 247 11.52 -14.45 19.37
CA ASN A 247 11.36 -15.53 20.36
C ASN A 247 11.12 -16.91 19.70
N LYS A 248 11.24 -16.98 18.38
CA LYS A 248 11.06 -18.20 17.58
C LYS A 248 12.35 -18.97 17.42
#